data_a73c3cfd9787e82a455f145dd7380e22
#
_entry.id   a73c3cfd9787e82a455f145dd7380e22
#
_cell.length_a   1.000
_cell.length_b   1.000
_cell.length_c   1.000
_cell.angle_alpha   90.00
_cell.angle_beta   90.00
_cell.angle_gamma   90.00
#
_symmetry.space_group_name_H-M   'P 1'
#
loop_
_entity.id
_entity.type
_entity.pdbx_description
1 polymer ?
#
loop_
_entity_poly.entity_id
_entity_poly.type
_entity_poly.pdbx_seq_one_letter_code
_entity_poly.pdbx_strand_id
1 'polypeptide(L)'
;MKITFDWLRDHLKTNSKEKDLLEQLTNIGLEVESVENLSADNELFKIAKIVKTEKHPNADRLKVCDVNIGEKNLKKVVCGATNAKDGLITIYAPPGAIIPKTKTKLVVAKIRGVTSYGMLCSESELNISDESEGIAELPKSKYEKNIGRNYFTKSKSNLIDLSITPNRPDCLGIRGI
;
A
#
# COMPACT_ATOMS: atom_id res chain seq x y z
N MET A 1 -22.29 2.92 -2.28
CA MET A 1 -21.42 4.10 -2.12
C MET A 1 -20.32 3.78 -1.13
N LYS A 2 -19.05 4.02 -1.50
CA LYS A 2 -17.90 3.66 -0.64
C LYS A 2 -17.42 4.86 0.16
N ILE A 3 -17.34 4.70 1.48
CA ILE A 3 -16.85 5.71 2.43
C ILE A 3 -15.91 5.08 3.46
N THR A 4 -15.10 5.89 4.13
CA THR A 4 -14.34 5.45 5.30
C THR A 4 -14.88 6.10 6.56
N PHE A 5 -14.68 5.45 7.72
CA PHE A 5 -15.07 6.05 8.99
C PHE A 5 -14.34 7.37 9.29
N ASP A 6 -13.05 7.45 8.93
CA ASP A 6 -12.29 8.67 9.14
C ASP A 6 -12.90 9.82 8.32
N TRP A 7 -13.27 9.57 7.06
CA TRP A 7 -13.92 10.56 6.23
C TRP A 7 -15.33 10.94 6.75
N LEU A 8 -16.09 9.96 7.24
CA LEU A 8 -17.37 10.24 7.89
C LEU A 8 -17.19 11.12 9.14
N ARG A 9 -16.16 10.87 9.96
CA ARG A 9 -15.87 11.66 11.17
C ARG A 9 -15.40 13.09 10.90
N ASP A 10 -14.87 13.37 9.72
CA ASP A 10 -14.55 14.74 9.31
C ASP A 10 -15.82 15.61 9.22
N HIS A 11 -16.97 14.99 8.99
CA HIS A 11 -18.26 15.65 8.85
C HIS A 11 -19.20 15.42 10.04
N LEU A 12 -19.03 14.33 10.79
CA LEU A 12 -19.85 13.94 11.92
C LEU A 12 -19.06 14.00 13.24
N LYS A 13 -19.41 14.94 14.12
CA LYS A 13 -18.84 15.02 15.46
C LYS A 13 -19.45 13.95 16.37
N THR A 14 -18.85 12.77 16.43
CA THR A 14 -19.31 11.66 17.26
C THR A 14 -18.16 10.92 17.92
N ASN A 15 -18.40 10.41 19.12
CA ASN A 15 -17.52 9.51 19.85
C ASN A 15 -18.00 8.04 19.76
N SER A 16 -19.02 7.76 18.96
CA SER A 16 -19.57 6.42 18.79
C SER A 16 -18.52 5.47 18.21
N LYS A 17 -18.56 4.21 18.61
CA LYS A 17 -17.72 3.16 18.04
C LYS A 17 -18.16 2.83 16.61
N GLU A 18 -17.26 2.31 15.81
CA GLU A 18 -17.56 1.91 14.43
C GLU A 18 -18.77 0.97 14.34
N LYS A 19 -18.84 -0.03 15.21
CA LYS A 19 -19.94 -0.99 15.24
C LYS A 19 -21.30 -0.31 15.45
N ASP A 20 -21.35 0.65 16.37
CA ASP A 20 -22.59 1.37 16.70
C ASP A 20 -23.01 2.27 15.52
N LEU A 21 -22.02 2.89 14.82
CA LEU A 21 -22.30 3.70 13.63
C LEU A 21 -22.82 2.86 12.46
N LEU A 22 -22.29 1.64 12.23
CA LEU A 22 -22.80 0.73 11.21
C LEU A 22 -24.27 0.35 11.46
N GLU A 23 -24.61 0.06 12.70
CA GLU A 23 -25.98 -0.25 13.10
C GLU A 23 -26.90 0.96 12.91
N GLN A 24 -26.45 2.16 13.29
CA GLN A 24 -27.21 3.39 13.10
C GLN A 24 -27.43 3.70 11.62
N LEU A 25 -26.43 3.54 10.76
CA LEU A 25 -26.56 3.72 9.31
C LEU A 25 -27.67 2.83 8.75
N THR A 26 -27.69 1.56 9.12
CA THR A 26 -28.73 0.63 8.69
C THR A 26 -30.12 1.04 9.24
N ASN A 27 -30.20 1.47 10.50
CA ASN A 27 -31.46 1.88 11.13
C ASN A 27 -32.08 3.13 10.48
N ILE A 28 -31.27 4.04 9.92
CA ILE A 28 -31.76 5.21 9.17
C ILE A 28 -32.01 4.92 7.68
N GLY A 29 -31.94 3.64 7.27
CA GLY A 29 -32.24 3.19 5.92
C GLY A 29 -31.06 3.23 4.93
N LEU A 30 -29.83 3.29 5.43
CA LEU A 30 -28.61 3.17 4.63
C LEU A 30 -28.02 1.78 4.89
N GLU A 31 -28.35 0.83 4.03
CA GLU A 31 -27.90 -0.56 4.19
C GLU A 31 -26.40 -0.68 4.00
N VAL A 32 -25.71 -1.32 4.96
CA VAL A 32 -24.29 -1.63 4.89
C VAL A 32 -24.12 -2.96 4.15
N GLU A 33 -23.63 -2.91 2.91
CA GLU A 33 -23.38 -4.10 2.09
C GLU A 33 -22.11 -4.84 2.51
N SER A 34 -21.04 -4.11 2.77
CA SER A 34 -19.77 -4.70 3.19
C SER A 34 -18.94 -3.74 4.03
N VAL A 35 -18.03 -4.32 4.83
CA VAL A 35 -17.00 -3.59 5.58
C VAL A 35 -15.66 -4.25 5.31
N GLU A 36 -14.76 -3.54 4.64
CA GLU A 36 -13.43 -4.04 4.29
C GLU A 36 -12.36 -3.37 5.17
N ASN A 37 -11.48 -4.18 5.73
CA ASN A 37 -10.32 -3.67 6.47
C ASN A 37 -9.19 -3.35 5.50
N LEU A 38 -8.97 -2.07 5.22
CA LEU A 38 -7.92 -1.60 4.31
C LEU A 38 -6.50 -1.73 4.86
N SER A 39 -6.34 -1.96 6.16
CA SER A 39 -5.03 -1.95 6.80
C SER A 39 -4.31 -3.30 6.78
N ALA A 40 -5.03 -4.41 6.68
CA ALA A 40 -4.45 -5.74 6.90
C ALA A 40 -3.40 -6.13 5.85
N ASP A 41 -3.59 -5.78 4.58
CA ASP A 41 -2.71 -6.21 3.49
C ASP A 41 -1.53 -5.24 3.25
N ASN A 42 -1.59 -4.01 3.75
CA ASN A 42 -0.65 -2.95 3.41
C ASN A 42 0.39 -2.65 4.50
N GLU A 43 0.29 -3.26 5.69
CA GLU A 43 1.18 -2.97 6.83
C GLU A 43 2.64 -3.42 6.61
N LEU A 44 2.90 -4.32 5.68
CA LEU A 44 4.23 -4.89 5.47
C LEU A 44 5.12 -4.04 4.55
N PHE A 45 4.54 -3.11 3.77
CA PHE A 45 5.31 -2.30 2.84
C PHE A 45 6.11 -1.22 3.56
N LYS A 46 7.45 -1.21 3.34
CA LYS A 46 8.37 -0.29 4.01
C LYS A 46 8.96 0.71 3.04
N ILE A 47 9.21 1.92 3.53
CA ILE A 47 10.05 2.90 2.85
C ILE A 47 11.49 2.40 2.92
N ALA A 48 12.14 2.29 1.77
CA ALA A 48 13.45 1.72 1.62
C ALA A 48 14.36 2.59 0.75
N LYS A 49 15.67 2.52 0.95
CA LYS A 49 16.68 3.19 0.13
C LYS A 49 17.56 2.18 -0.54
N ILE A 50 17.71 2.27 -1.84
CA ILE A 50 18.70 1.51 -2.59
C ILE A 50 20.08 2.10 -2.25
N VAL A 51 20.93 1.29 -1.64
CA VAL A 51 22.29 1.70 -1.26
C VAL A 51 23.23 1.48 -2.43
N LYS A 52 23.14 0.33 -3.07
CA LYS A 52 23.98 -0.06 -4.21
C LYS A 52 23.18 -0.86 -5.21
N THR A 53 23.49 -0.66 -6.49
CA THR A 53 22.91 -1.38 -7.61
C THR A 53 24.00 -2.00 -8.45
N GLU A 54 23.93 -3.30 -8.69
CA GLU A 54 24.87 -4.05 -9.54
C GLU A 54 24.11 -4.75 -10.68
N LYS A 55 24.78 -5.00 -11.81
CA LYS A 55 24.22 -5.82 -12.88
C LYS A 55 24.08 -7.27 -12.39
N HIS A 56 22.97 -7.90 -12.75
CA HIS A 56 22.76 -9.31 -12.43
C HIS A 56 23.74 -10.20 -13.22
N PRO A 57 24.46 -11.16 -12.58
CA PRO A 57 25.49 -11.94 -13.25
C PRO A 57 24.98 -12.81 -14.41
N ASN A 58 23.72 -13.22 -14.37
CA ASN A 58 23.12 -14.16 -15.33
C ASN A 58 21.90 -13.56 -16.07
N ALA A 59 21.75 -12.23 -16.10
CA ALA A 59 20.60 -11.59 -16.74
C ALA A 59 20.84 -10.11 -17.05
N ASP A 60 20.97 -9.76 -18.31
CA ASP A 60 21.30 -8.40 -18.76
C ASP A 60 20.26 -7.33 -18.40
N ARG A 61 18.99 -7.73 -18.25
CA ARG A 61 17.87 -6.82 -17.94
C ARG A 61 17.59 -6.70 -16.44
N LEU A 62 18.30 -7.46 -15.60
CA LEU A 62 18.08 -7.45 -14.15
C LEU A 62 19.22 -6.75 -13.43
N LYS A 63 18.90 -6.16 -12.30
CA LYS A 63 19.83 -5.56 -11.36
C LYS A 63 19.70 -6.25 -10.01
N VAL A 64 20.80 -6.36 -9.28
CA VAL A 64 20.83 -6.77 -7.88
C VAL A 64 21.01 -5.52 -7.05
N CYS A 65 20.04 -5.24 -6.20
CA CYS A 65 20.00 -4.05 -5.36
C CYS A 65 20.25 -4.43 -3.89
N ASP A 66 21.21 -3.76 -3.26
CA ASP A 66 21.36 -3.79 -1.80
C ASP A 66 20.49 -2.69 -1.20
N VAL A 67 19.48 -3.09 -0.46
CA VAL A 67 18.39 -2.22 0.00
C VAL A 67 18.42 -2.05 1.51
N ASN A 68 18.46 -0.80 1.96
CA ASN A 68 18.32 -0.43 3.37
C ASN A 68 16.82 -0.26 3.69
N ILE A 69 16.33 -1.09 4.59
CA ILE A 69 14.94 -1.10 5.10
C ILE A 69 14.86 -0.69 6.57
N GLY A 70 15.87 0.03 7.08
CA GLY A 70 15.96 0.43 8.48
C GLY A 70 16.46 -0.66 9.42
N GLU A 71 16.88 -1.80 8.89
CA GLU A 71 17.48 -2.92 9.64
C GLU A 71 19.02 -2.84 9.57
N LYS A 72 19.70 -3.52 10.50
CA LYS A 72 21.17 -3.54 10.59
C LYS A 72 21.83 -4.12 9.32
N ASN A 73 21.17 -5.07 8.67
CA ASN A 73 21.66 -5.74 7.46
C ASN A 73 20.87 -5.31 6.24
N LEU A 74 21.58 -5.00 5.16
CA LEU A 74 20.97 -4.73 3.86
C LEU A 74 20.27 -5.97 3.31
N LYS A 75 19.16 -5.78 2.62
CA LYS A 75 18.44 -6.86 1.93
C LYS A 75 18.81 -6.87 0.46
N LYS A 76 19.20 -8.05 -0.06
CA LYS A 76 19.40 -8.24 -1.50
C LYS A 76 18.04 -8.42 -2.19
N VAL A 77 17.80 -7.60 -3.21
CA VAL A 77 16.57 -7.64 -4.01
C VAL A 77 16.93 -7.61 -5.47
N VAL A 78 16.43 -8.56 -6.23
CA VAL A 78 16.57 -8.56 -7.70
C VAL A 78 15.44 -7.72 -8.29
N CYS A 79 15.82 -6.75 -9.12
CA CYS A 79 14.90 -5.77 -9.71
C CYS A 79 15.08 -5.71 -11.23
N GLY A 80 13.98 -5.71 -11.97
CA GLY A 80 13.96 -5.53 -13.43
C GLY A 80 13.72 -4.11 -13.90
N ALA A 81 13.50 -3.17 -12.98
CA ALA A 81 13.18 -1.79 -13.33
C ALA A 81 14.42 -1.03 -13.84
N THR A 82 14.24 -0.29 -14.92
CA THR A 82 15.31 0.50 -15.55
C THR A 82 15.74 1.67 -14.66
N ASN A 83 14.79 2.25 -13.91
CA ASN A 83 15.00 3.39 -13.03
C ASN A 83 15.64 3.03 -11.67
N ALA A 84 15.89 1.75 -11.37
CA ALA A 84 16.61 1.36 -10.17
C ALA A 84 18.05 1.91 -10.21
N LYS A 85 18.40 2.79 -9.25
CA LYS A 85 19.70 3.46 -9.15
C LYS A 85 20.10 3.69 -7.69
N ASP A 86 21.38 3.89 -7.46
CA ASP A 86 21.93 4.15 -6.12
C ASP A 86 21.32 5.43 -5.53
N GLY A 87 20.99 5.37 -4.26
CA GLY A 87 20.41 6.47 -3.51
C GLY A 87 18.92 6.71 -3.75
N LEU A 88 18.25 5.93 -4.60
CA LEU A 88 16.81 6.02 -4.81
C LEU A 88 16.06 5.57 -3.55
N ILE A 89 15.04 6.35 -3.14
CA ILE A 89 14.10 5.95 -2.11
C ILE A 89 12.86 5.41 -2.79
N THR A 90 12.42 4.24 -2.37
CA THR A 90 11.34 3.47 -3.01
C THR A 90 10.54 2.69 -1.97
N ILE A 91 9.57 1.91 -2.43
CA ILE A 91 8.72 1.08 -1.58
C ILE A 91 9.18 -0.38 -1.71
N TYR A 92 9.50 -0.97 -0.57
CA TYR A 92 9.93 -2.35 -0.45
C TYR A 92 8.82 -3.22 0.13
N ALA A 93 8.57 -4.34 -0.54
CA ALA A 93 7.68 -5.40 -0.08
C ALA A 93 8.50 -6.60 0.41
N PRO A 94 8.41 -6.96 1.71
CA PRO A 94 9.08 -8.14 2.25
C PRO A 94 8.40 -9.44 1.81
N PRO A 95 9.07 -10.59 1.97
CA PRO A 95 8.41 -11.89 1.86
C PRO A 95 7.24 -11.97 2.84
N GLY A 96 6.11 -12.51 2.37
CA GLY A 96 4.85 -12.55 3.11
C GLY A 96 3.86 -11.44 2.75
N ALA A 97 4.32 -10.33 2.16
CA ALA A 97 3.44 -9.29 1.66
C ALA A 97 2.62 -9.76 0.46
N ILE A 98 1.40 -9.25 0.34
CA ILE A 98 0.50 -9.51 -0.80
C ILE A 98 0.48 -8.26 -1.66
N ILE A 99 0.84 -8.38 -2.93
CA ILE A 99 0.80 -7.27 -3.88
C ILE A 99 -0.65 -6.91 -4.20
N PRO A 100 -1.11 -5.68 -3.94
CA PRO A 100 -2.52 -5.31 -4.06
C PRO A 100 -3.13 -5.56 -5.44
N LYS A 101 -2.40 -5.24 -6.52
CA LYS A 101 -2.89 -5.39 -7.90
C LYS A 101 -3.03 -6.84 -8.33
N THR A 102 -2.02 -7.67 -8.07
CA THR A 102 -1.96 -9.05 -8.56
C THR A 102 -2.47 -10.07 -7.55
N LYS A 103 -2.70 -9.65 -6.30
CA LYS A 103 -3.05 -10.52 -5.16
C LYS A 103 -2.03 -11.64 -4.92
N THR A 104 -0.81 -11.47 -5.43
CA THR A 104 0.27 -12.46 -5.32
C THR A 104 1.00 -12.28 -3.98
N LYS A 105 1.12 -13.36 -3.22
CA LYS A 105 1.92 -13.39 -2.00
C LYS A 105 3.41 -13.54 -2.33
N LEU A 106 4.22 -12.61 -1.85
CA LEU A 106 5.67 -12.65 -2.05
C LEU A 106 6.33 -13.73 -1.20
N VAL A 107 7.28 -14.42 -1.79
CA VAL A 107 8.14 -15.39 -1.11
C VAL A 107 9.61 -15.08 -1.42
N VAL A 108 10.51 -15.59 -0.60
CA VAL A 108 11.93 -15.56 -0.94
C VAL A 108 12.15 -16.40 -2.19
N ALA A 109 12.66 -15.80 -3.25
CA ALA A 109 12.82 -16.45 -4.54
C ALA A 109 14.27 -16.41 -5.03
N LYS A 110 14.72 -17.48 -5.65
CA LYS A 110 16.02 -17.52 -6.33
C LYS A 110 15.83 -17.19 -7.81
N ILE A 111 16.23 -16.00 -8.22
CA ILE A 111 16.06 -15.48 -9.57
C ILE A 111 17.38 -15.63 -10.32
N ARG A 112 17.44 -16.53 -11.29
CA ARG A 112 18.63 -16.86 -12.12
C ARG A 112 19.93 -17.02 -11.31
N GLY A 113 19.83 -17.65 -10.13
CA GLY A 113 20.99 -17.95 -9.28
C GLY A 113 21.18 -16.98 -8.11
N VAL A 114 20.56 -15.79 -8.11
CA VAL A 114 20.63 -14.81 -7.02
C VAL A 114 19.36 -14.87 -6.17
N THR A 115 19.52 -14.96 -4.85
CA THR A 115 18.37 -14.95 -3.92
C THR A 115 17.87 -13.53 -3.71
N SER A 116 16.57 -13.31 -3.96
CA SER A 116 15.87 -12.07 -3.70
C SER A 116 15.03 -12.18 -2.43
N TYR A 117 15.24 -11.26 -1.50
CA TYR A 117 14.52 -11.18 -0.23
C TYR A 117 13.42 -10.12 -0.28
N GLY A 118 12.47 -10.28 -1.20
CA GLY A 118 11.38 -9.35 -1.40
C GLY A 118 11.41 -8.68 -2.76
N MET A 119 10.67 -7.57 -2.88
CA MET A 119 10.44 -6.87 -4.14
C MET A 119 10.46 -5.36 -3.93
N LEU A 120 10.92 -4.62 -4.94
CA LEU A 120 10.74 -3.17 -5.05
C LEU A 120 9.52 -2.93 -5.93
N CYS A 121 8.54 -2.19 -5.42
CA CYS A 121 7.24 -2.07 -6.04
C CYS A 121 7.11 -0.82 -6.92
N SER A 122 6.35 -0.94 -8.01
CA SER A 122 5.83 0.20 -8.76
C SER A 122 4.57 0.77 -8.11
N GLU A 123 4.19 1.98 -8.47
CA GLU A 123 2.93 2.58 -7.99
C GLU A 123 1.71 1.81 -8.48
N SER A 124 1.77 1.30 -9.70
CA SER A 124 0.70 0.49 -10.28
C SER A 124 0.48 -0.84 -9.53
N GLU A 125 1.54 -1.52 -9.07
CA GLU A 125 1.43 -2.75 -8.28
C GLU A 125 0.77 -2.52 -6.92
N LEU A 126 0.92 -1.31 -6.39
CA LEU A 126 0.33 -0.88 -5.12
C LEU A 126 -1.06 -0.25 -5.27
N ASN A 127 -1.62 -0.16 -6.48
CA ASN A 127 -2.87 0.54 -6.80
C ASN A 127 -2.86 2.02 -6.37
N ILE A 128 -1.69 2.68 -6.42
CA ILE A 128 -1.54 4.11 -6.11
C ILE A 128 -1.77 4.94 -7.39
N SER A 129 -1.28 4.45 -8.52
CA SER A 129 -1.37 5.10 -9.83
C SER A 129 -1.48 4.02 -10.92
N ASP A 130 -1.95 4.38 -12.10
CA ASP A 130 -1.95 3.50 -13.28
C ASP A 130 -0.56 3.46 -13.96
N GLU A 131 0.36 4.32 -13.55
CA GLU A 131 1.73 4.33 -14.07
C GLU A 131 2.50 3.08 -13.67
N SER A 132 3.07 2.41 -14.67
CA SER A 132 3.80 1.15 -14.51
C SER A 132 5.27 1.21 -14.92
N GLU A 133 5.78 2.38 -15.26
CA GLU A 133 7.16 2.55 -15.69
C GLU A 133 8.12 2.55 -14.49
N GLY A 134 8.67 1.38 -14.20
CA GLY A 134 9.68 1.22 -13.16
C GLY A 134 9.13 1.09 -11.74
N ILE A 135 10.02 1.22 -10.76
CA ILE A 135 9.67 1.22 -9.34
C ILE A 135 9.29 2.63 -8.87
N ALA A 136 8.46 2.72 -7.84
CA ALA A 136 8.03 3.98 -7.24
C ALA A 136 9.23 4.83 -6.78
N GLU A 137 9.29 6.10 -7.18
CA GLU A 137 10.33 7.05 -6.79
C GLU A 137 9.80 8.00 -5.71
N LEU A 138 10.26 7.83 -4.49
CA LEU A 138 9.85 8.68 -3.38
C LEU A 138 10.78 9.89 -3.20
N PRO A 139 10.25 11.12 -3.03
CA PRO A 139 11.07 12.31 -2.86
C PRO A 139 11.90 12.25 -1.57
N LYS A 140 13.24 12.43 -1.72
CA LYS A 140 14.20 12.36 -0.61
C LYS A 140 13.87 13.34 0.51
N SER A 141 13.46 14.56 0.17
CA SER A 141 13.11 15.61 1.15
C SER A 141 12.09 15.16 2.18
N LYS A 142 11.14 14.29 1.78
CA LYS A 142 10.03 13.83 2.62
C LYS A 142 10.32 12.48 3.30
N TYR A 143 11.01 11.56 2.61
CA TYR A 143 11.06 10.17 3.02
C TYR A 143 12.42 9.68 3.55
N GLU A 144 13.51 10.47 3.41
CA GLU A 144 14.85 10.04 3.85
C GLU A 144 14.92 9.72 5.36
N LYS A 145 14.22 10.51 6.19
CA LYS A 145 14.14 10.28 7.65
C LYS A 145 13.17 9.15 8.04
N ASN A 146 12.43 8.63 7.08
CA ASN A 146 11.39 7.62 7.30
C ASN A 146 11.79 6.22 6.80
N ILE A 147 13.04 6.02 6.38
CA ILE A 147 13.54 4.71 5.94
C ILE A 147 13.30 3.67 7.04
N GLY A 148 12.73 2.52 6.65
CA GLY A 148 12.34 1.44 7.54
C GLY A 148 10.96 1.55 8.16
N ARG A 149 10.29 2.71 8.07
CA ARG A 149 8.90 2.87 8.49
C ARG A 149 7.95 2.30 7.43
N ASN A 150 6.75 1.93 7.86
CA ASN A 150 5.71 1.51 6.94
C ASN A 150 5.35 2.67 6.00
N TYR A 151 5.23 2.36 4.72
CA TYR A 151 4.83 3.35 3.70
C TYR A 151 3.36 3.72 3.84
N PHE A 152 2.52 2.72 3.94
CA PHE A 152 1.11 2.94 4.24
C PHE A 152 0.98 3.23 5.73
N THR A 153 0.56 4.43 6.06
CA THR A 153 0.12 4.73 7.43
C THR A 153 -1.11 3.87 7.71
N LYS A 154 -1.18 3.29 8.91
CA LYS A 154 -2.37 2.55 9.33
C LYS A 154 -3.59 3.44 9.13
N SER A 155 -4.36 3.19 8.09
CA SER A 155 -5.72 3.63 8.09
C SER A 155 -6.40 2.86 9.21
N LYS A 156 -6.74 3.52 10.29
CA LYS A 156 -7.50 2.90 11.38
C LYS A 156 -8.96 2.66 10.98
N SER A 157 -9.30 3.04 9.77
CA SER A 157 -10.65 3.16 9.29
C SER A 157 -10.95 2.09 8.25
N ASN A 158 -12.00 1.34 8.49
CA ASN A 158 -12.54 0.40 7.52
C ASN A 158 -13.20 1.14 6.35
N LEU A 159 -13.18 0.54 5.18
CA LEU A 159 -14.00 0.95 4.03
C LEU A 159 -15.38 0.33 4.18
N ILE A 160 -16.40 1.19 4.13
CA ILE A 160 -17.81 0.79 4.21
C ILE A 160 -18.42 0.96 2.84
N ASP A 161 -19.09 -0.06 2.33
CA ASP A 161 -19.92 0.04 1.15
C ASP A 161 -21.39 0.14 1.55
N LEU A 162 -22.04 1.24 1.15
CA LEU A 162 -23.43 1.54 1.46
C LEU A 162 -24.29 1.39 0.22
N SER A 163 -25.38 0.65 0.32
CA SER A 163 -26.45 0.63 -0.67
C SER A 163 -27.33 1.85 -0.51
N ILE A 164 -27.36 2.71 -1.52
CA ILE A 164 -28.20 3.92 -1.53
C ILE A 164 -29.38 3.65 -2.45
N THR A 165 -30.57 3.64 -1.89
CA THR A 165 -31.81 3.46 -2.64
C THR A 165 -32.13 4.67 -3.53
N PRO A 166 -32.82 4.50 -4.69
CA PRO A 166 -33.10 5.60 -5.61
C PRO A 166 -33.90 6.77 -5.03
N ASN A 167 -34.63 6.53 -3.94
CA ASN A 167 -35.40 7.55 -3.24
C ASN A 167 -34.58 8.38 -2.22
N ARG A 168 -33.26 8.08 -2.09
CA ARG A 168 -32.33 8.79 -1.19
C ARG A 168 -31.18 9.45 -1.95
N PRO A 169 -31.45 10.30 -2.96
CA PRO A 169 -30.40 10.98 -3.71
C PRO A 169 -29.58 11.95 -2.83
N ASP A 170 -30.15 12.39 -1.71
CA ASP A 170 -29.52 13.18 -0.66
C ASP A 170 -28.27 12.49 -0.07
N CYS A 171 -28.28 11.16 0.02
CA CYS A 171 -27.21 10.35 0.59
C CYS A 171 -26.14 9.89 -0.42
N LEU A 172 -26.13 10.41 -1.66
CA LEU A 172 -25.09 10.09 -2.66
C LEU A 172 -23.74 10.78 -2.39
N GLY A 173 -23.64 11.56 -1.34
CA GLY A 173 -22.41 12.21 -0.87
C GLY A 173 -22.27 12.14 0.63
N ILE A 174 -21.00 12.18 1.11
CA ILE A 174 -20.66 12.06 2.54
C ILE A 174 -21.39 13.04 3.46
N ARG A 175 -21.80 14.20 2.94
CA ARG A 175 -22.52 15.21 3.70
C ARG A 175 -24.02 14.94 3.83
N GLY A 176 -24.55 14.04 3.03
CA GLY A 176 -25.95 13.63 3.08
C GLY A 176 -26.19 12.41 3.96
N ILE A 177 -25.13 11.74 4.35
CA ILE A 177 -25.14 10.62 5.31
C ILE A 177 -25.04 11.18 6.73
#